data_1454e9da22614ea3036817d42beb55cd
#
_entry.id   1454e9da22614ea3036817d42beb55cd
#
_cell.length_a   1.000
_cell.length_b   1.000
_cell.length_c   1.000
_cell.angle_alpha   90.00
_cell.angle_beta   90.00
_cell.angle_gamma   90.00
#
_symmetry.space_group_name_H-M   'P 1'
#
loop_
_entity.id
_entity.type
_entity.pdbx_description
1 polymer ?
#
loop_
_entity_poly.entity_id
_entity_poly.type
_entity_poly.pdbx_seq_one_letter_code
_entity_poly.pdbx_strand_id
1 'polypeptide(L)'
;MEKWVAVAGLLLAITLGWALRDNFDQEWSKYERTYYQLAFARTHTEGQRVWAQSQVVEVKQILPTQVGMVERCVTCHIAIDDPAFKDGQEPLRQHSALLHSHPPEKFGCVVCHGGGGRAVTTTEAHGQGDGPSNPLIKGEYIQAACYNCHGSEALPIQATSAVIRGRQLVNRYMCMGCHQIDGAGGQEGPDLSAVGSERSWLWLYAHLARPESVTVGSTMPVFPLSRDQIKDITIYLLTLRGGVQQPGHTSAPMNSAGLISAGLSGAAEAGRETSGPGMVTYDGKALFDGAGCIMCHSIGRRGGQVGPALTYIGRKRDAKDLARLLHNPEEALPGGKMPQLNLTQQQTEALTAYLTTLR
;
A
#
# COMPACT_ATOMS: atom_id res chain seq x y z
N MET A 1 37.46 -49.35 23.43
CA MET A 1 36.63 -49.12 22.20
C MET A 1 35.14 -49.28 22.46
N GLU A 2 34.71 -50.33 23.11
CA GLU A 2 33.28 -50.65 23.37
C GLU A 2 32.51 -49.54 24.08
N LYS A 3 33.08 -48.90 25.11
CA LYS A 3 32.42 -47.77 25.82
C LYS A 3 32.12 -46.58 24.91
N TRP A 4 33.01 -46.28 23.96
CA TRP A 4 32.81 -45.17 23.03
C TRP A 4 31.76 -45.49 21.95
N VAL A 5 31.66 -46.76 21.54
CA VAL A 5 30.62 -47.22 20.62
C VAL A 5 29.24 -47.13 21.30
N ALA A 6 29.15 -47.55 22.56
CA ALA A 6 27.90 -47.42 23.33
C ALA A 6 27.47 -45.96 23.52
N VAL A 7 28.40 -45.04 23.83
CA VAL A 7 28.12 -43.60 23.95
C VAL A 7 27.68 -43.02 22.62
N ALA A 8 28.36 -43.34 21.52
CA ALA A 8 27.99 -42.87 20.19
C ALA A 8 26.59 -43.38 19.77
N GLY A 9 26.29 -44.66 20.06
CA GLY A 9 24.97 -45.25 19.80
C GLY A 9 23.84 -44.58 20.59
N LEU A 10 24.10 -44.25 21.87
CA LEU A 10 23.13 -43.52 22.69
C LEU A 10 22.89 -42.08 22.16
N LEU A 11 23.96 -41.37 21.82
CA LEU A 11 23.85 -40.02 21.23
C LEU A 11 23.06 -40.03 19.91
N LEU A 12 23.35 -41.03 19.06
CA LEU A 12 22.60 -41.19 17.80
C LEU A 12 21.13 -41.48 18.05
N ALA A 13 20.80 -42.35 19.01
CA ALA A 13 19.40 -42.63 19.38
C ALA A 13 18.68 -41.42 19.94
N ILE A 14 19.35 -40.60 20.77
CA ILE A 14 18.80 -39.36 21.32
C ILE A 14 18.57 -38.34 20.20
N THR A 15 19.56 -38.13 19.31
CA THR A 15 19.42 -37.18 18.19
C THR A 15 18.34 -37.60 17.20
N LEU A 16 18.24 -38.90 16.91
CA LEU A 16 17.19 -39.46 16.07
C LEU A 16 15.80 -39.31 16.73
N GLY A 17 15.69 -39.60 18.01
CA GLY A 17 14.47 -39.43 18.79
C GLY A 17 14.03 -37.97 18.82
N TRP A 18 14.97 -37.03 18.97
CA TRP A 18 14.70 -35.61 18.93
C TRP A 18 14.26 -35.14 17.52
N ALA A 19 14.96 -35.57 16.48
CA ALA A 19 14.62 -35.27 15.10
C ALA A 19 13.22 -35.80 14.71
N LEU A 20 12.88 -37.03 15.14
CA LEU A 20 11.55 -37.58 14.95
C LEU A 20 10.49 -36.76 15.67
N ARG A 21 10.72 -36.38 16.93
CA ARG A 21 9.80 -35.54 17.70
C ARG A 21 9.58 -34.21 17.02
N ASP A 22 10.65 -33.53 16.60
CA ASP A 22 10.58 -32.25 15.91
C ASP A 22 9.79 -32.34 14.60
N ASN A 23 9.97 -33.43 13.85
CA ASN A 23 9.21 -33.70 12.63
C ASN A 23 7.70 -33.94 12.88
N PHE A 24 7.33 -34.50 14.04
CA PHE A 24 5.94 -34.74 14.43
C PHE A 24 5.26 -33.53 15.10
N ASP A 25 6.01 -32.59 15.68
CA ASP A 25 5.51 -31.43 16.42
C ASP A 25 5.59 -30.13 15.60
N GLN A 26 5.46 -30.26 14.30
CA GLN A 26 5.46 -29.10 13.39
C GLN A 26 4.28 -28.18 13.67
N GLU A 27 4.50 -26.85 13.58
CA GLU A 27 3.49 -25.83 13.87
C GLU A 27 2.22 -26.03 13.05
N TRP A 28 2.35 -26.22 11.74
CA TRP A 28 1.22 -26.41 10.83
C TRP A 28 0.35 -27.62 11.19
N SER A 29 0.95 -28.70 11.68
CA SER A 29 0.23 -29.92 12.02
C SER A 29 -0.74 -29.74 13.20
N LYS A 30 -0.48 -28.76 14.07
CA LYS A 30 -1.36 -28.40 15.19
C LYS A 30 -2.68 -27.81 14.68
N TYR A 31 -2.62 -26.95 13.66
CA TYR A 31 -3.81 -26.36 13.06
C TYR A 31 -4.69 -27.40 12.37
N GLU A 32 -4.09 -28.33 11.59
CA GLU A 32 -4.83 -29.40 10.96
C GLU A 32 -5.49 -30.35 11.99
N ARG A 33 -4.75 -30.80 12.99
CA ARG A 33 -5.31 -31.65 14.05
C ARG A 33 -6.49 -30.96 14.76
N THR A 34 -6.33 -29.68 15.07
CA THR A 34 -7.40 -28.88 15.69
C THR A 34 -8.62 -28.77 14.78
N TYR A 35 -8.40 -28.56 13.49
CA TYR A 35 -9.50 -28.52 12.52
C TYR A 35 -10.28 -29.85 12.52
N TYR A 36 -9.61 -31.01 12.38
CA TYR A 36 -10.30 -32.29 12.34
C TYR A 36 -11.00 -32.65 13.65
N GLN A 37 -10.43 -32.25 14.79
CA GLN A 37 -11.10 -32.40 16.09
C GLN A 37 -12.38 -31.56 16.17
N LEU A 38 -12.32 -30.32 15.75
CA LEU A 38 -13.49 -29.42 15.71
C LEU A 38 -14.52 -29.87 14.68
N ALA A 39 -14.08 -30.32 13.50
CA ALA A 39 -14.94 -30.86 12.46
C ALA A 39 -15.67 -32.12 12.98
N PHE A 40 -14.95 -33.04 13.64
CA PHE A 40 -15.56 -34.21 14.27
C PHE A 40 -16.62 -33.82 15.32
N ALA A 41 -16.31 -32.84 16.18
CA ALA A 41 -17.25 -32.37 17.20
C ALA A 41 -18.54 -31.73 16.62
N ARG A 42 -18.47 -31.24 15.38
CA ARG A 42 -19.59 -30.61 14.63
C ARG A 42 -20.35 -31.60 13.74
N THR A 43 -19.96 -32.88 13.72
CA THR A 43 -20.62 -33.86 12.84
C THR A 43 -22.04 -34.19 13.31
N HIS A 44 -22.93 -34.33 12.35
CA HIS A 44 -24.34 -34.73 12.59
C HIS A 44 -24.67 -36.11 12.02
N THR A 45 -23.80 -36.66 11.19
CA THR A 45 -23.99 -37.96 10.54
C THR A 45 -22.80 -38.89 10.78
N GLU A 46 -23.04 -40.21 10.73
CA GLU A 46 -21.97 -41.21 10.87
C GLU A 46 -20.93 -41.08 9.74
N GLY A 47 -21.35 -40.79 8.51
CA GLY A 47 -20.43 -40.56 7.38
C GLY A 47 -19.49 -39.39 7.64
N GLN A 48 -19.96 -38.29 8.21
CA GLN A 48 -19.09 -37.13 8.57
C GLN A 48 -18.09 -37.51 9.68
N ARG A 49 -18.50 -38.34 10.66
CA ARG A 49 -17.62 -38.81 11.72
C ARG A 49 -16.49 -39.66 11.15
N VAL A 50 -16.84 -40.65 10.33
CA VAL A 50 -15.87 -41.53 9.68
C VAL A 50 -14.91 -40.70 8.83
N TRP A 51 -15.41 -39.74 8.05
CA TRP A 51 -14.56 -38.84 7.27
C TRP A 51 -13.57 -38.09 8.16
N ALA A 52 -14.03 -37.42 9.22
CA ALA A 52 -13.15 -36.62 10.10
C ALA A 52 -12.08 -37.47 10.79
N GLN A 53 -12.40 -38.73 11.13
CA GLN A 53 -11.44 -39.69 11.74
C GLN A 53 -10.44 -40.29 10.76
N SER A 54 -10.80 -40.36 9.47
CA SER A 54 -9.96 -40.96 8.42
C SER A 54 -8.94 -39.98 7.82
N GLN A 55 -8.97 -38.72 8.22
CA GLN A 55 -8.10 -37.73 7.64
C GLN A 55 -6.63 -37.87 8.10
N VAL A 56 -5.73 -37.76 7.15
CA VAL A 56 -4.29 -37.75 7.40
C VAL A 56 -3.80 -36.32 7.58
N VAL A 57 -3.00 -36.09 8.61
CA VAL A 57 -2.33 -34.80 8.84
C VAL A 57 -1.10 -34.73 7.94
N GLU A 58 -1.13 -33.85 6.95
CA GLU A 58 -0.08 -33.71 5.94
C GLU A 58 0.00 -32.28 5.42
N VAL A 59 1.15 -31.88 4.87
CA VAL A 59 1.30 -30.57 4.24
C VAL A 59 0.42 -30.49 3.00
N LYS A 60 -0.60 -29.66 3.05
CA LYS A 60 -1.48 -29.38 1.91
C LYS A 60 -0.91 -28.28 1.05
N GLN A 61 -1.02 -28.45 -0.25
CA GLN A 61 -0.52 -27.47 -1.20
C GLN A 61 -1.41 -27.34 -2.42
N ILE A 62 -1.43 -26.15 -2.98
CA ILE A 62 -2.08 -25.85 -4.26
C ILE A 62 -1.03 -25.38 -5.26
N LEU A 63 -1.30 -25.59 -6.53
CA LEU A 63 -0.53 -25.05 -7.65
C LEU A 63 -1.46 -24.16 -8.47
N PRO A 64 -1.60 -22.88 -8.13
CA PRO A 64 -2.51 -21.97 -8.82
C PRO A 64 -2.14 -21.82 -10.28
N THR A 65 -3.11 -22.04 -11.17
CA THR A 65 -2.86 -22.11 -12.61
C THR A 65 -2.42 -20.77 -13.22
N GLN A 66 -2.78 -19.65 -12.61
CA GLN A 66 -2.36 -18.31 -13.08
C GLN A 66 -1.03 -17.86 -12.49
N VAL A 67 -0.60 -18.41 -11.35
CA VAL A 67 0.63 -18.00 -10.66
C VAL A 67 1.79 -18.96 -10.94
N GLY A 68 1.48 -20.25 -11.13
CA GLY A 68 2.48 -21.27 -11.45
C GLY A 68 3.48 -21.58 -10.34
N MET A 69 3.21 -21.14 -9.11
CA MET A 69 4.03 -21.42 -7.92
C MET A 69 3.22 -22.15 -6.87
N VAL A 70 3.86 -23.13 -6.24
CA VAL A 70 3.24 -23.89 -5.13
C VAL A 70 2.96 -22.96 -3.95
N GLU A 71 1.74 -23.07 -3.41
CA GLU A 71 1.34 -22.40 -2.18
C GLU A 71 0.83 -23.40 -1.14
N ARG A 72 1.16 -23.18 0.12
CA ARG A 72 0.86 -24.05 1.26
C ARG A 72 0.01 -23.40 2.34
N CYS A 73 -0.51 -22.23 2.09
CA CYS A 73 -1.36 -21.47 3.01
C CYS A 73 -2.54 -22.32 3.52
N VAL A 74 -3.11 -23.16 2.67
CA VAL A 74 -4.21 -24.08 2.99
C VAL A 74 -3.83 -25.19 4.00
N THR A 75 -2.55 -25.38 4.31
CA THR A 75 -2.11 -26.28 5.37
C THR A 75 -2.54 -25.78 6.75
N CYS A 76 -2.38 -24.50 7.02
CA CYS A 76 -2.82 -23.87 8.27
C CYS A 76 -4.24 -23.32 8.18
N HIS A 77 -4.59 -22.72 7.03
CA HIS A 77 -5.92 -22.18 6.75
C HIS A 77 -6.86 -23.24 6.12
N ILE A 78 -6.87 -24.44 6.69
CA ILE A 78 -7.57 -25.60 6.15
C ILE A 78 -9.10 -25.44 6.10
N ALA A 79 -9.67 -24.58 6.96
CA ALA A 79 -11.10 -24.32 7.02
C ALA A 79 -11.58 -23.26 6.01
N ILE A 80 -10.73 -22.83 5.08
CA ILE A 80 -10.96 -21.67 4.20
C ILE A 80 -12.26 -21.79 3.37
N ASP A 81 -12.64 -23.00 2.99
CA ASP A 81 -13.86 -23.28 2.19
C ASP A 81 -14.96 -23.98 3.00
N ASP A 82 -14.76 -24.19 4.31
CA ASP A 82 -15.72 -24.94 5.13
C ASP A 82 -16.78 -24.03 5.76
N PRO A 83 -18.06 -24.11 5.32
CA PRO A 83 -19.15 -23.29 5.86
C PRO A 83 -19.39 -23.49 7.36
N ALA A 84 -19.03 -24.65 7.93
CA ALA A 84 -19.13 -24.92 9.36
C ALA A 84 -18.19 -24.06 10.21
N PHE A 85 -17.22 -23.40 9.57
CA PHE A 85 -16.24 -22.52 10.21
C PHE A 85 -16.42 -21.05 9.87
N LYS A 86 -17.61 -20.64 9.41
CA LYS A 86 -17.94 -19.25 9.09
C LYS A 86 -17.59 -18.28 10.24
N ASP A 87 -17.93 -18.68 11.47
CA ASP A 87 -17.66 -17.91 12.69
C ASP A 87 -16.43 -18.44 13.45
N GLY A 88 -15.56 -19.18 12.76
CA GLY A 88 -14.30 -19.70 13.30
C GLY A 88 -13.33 -18.60 13.67
N GLN A 89 -12.34 -18.94 14.50
CA GLN A 89 -11.19 -18.07 14.77
C GLN A 89 -10.05 -18.39 13.79
N GLU A 90 -9.27 -17.36 13.43
CA GLU A 90 -8.06 -17.56 12.62
C GLU A 90 -7.08 -18.55 13.29
N PRO A 91 -6.43 -19.43 12.52
CA PRO A 91 -6.52 -19.58 11.07
C PRO A 91 -7.67 -20.49 10.58
N LEU A 92 -8.50 -21.02 11.47
CA LEU A 92 -9.61 -21.94 11.18
C LEU A 92 -10.92 -21.17 10.99
N ARG A 93 -10.93 -20.26 10.04
CA ARG A 93 -12.10 -19.47 9.66
C ARG A 93 -12.37 -19.61 8.18
N GLN A 94 -13.65 -19.74 7.83
CA GLN A 94 -14.08 -19.68 6.44
C GLN A 94 -13.76 -18.30 5.84
N HIS A 95 -13.19 -18.28 4.65
CA HIS A 95 -12.99 -17.07 3.88
C HIS A 95 -14.34 -16.50 3.39
N SER A 96 -14.36 -15.23 3.00
CA SER A 96 -15.53 -14.59 2.41
C SER A 96 -15.94 -15.26 1.09
N ALA A 97 -17.18 -14.99 0.66
CA ALA A 97 -17.71 -15.48 -0.63
C ALA A 97 -16.89 -15.06 -1.86
N LEU A 98 -15.88 -14.20 -1.70
CA LEU A 98 -14.97 -13.79 -2.77
C LEU A 98 -14.26 -14.98 -3.42
N LEU A 99 -13.98 -16.05 -2.68
CA LEU A 99 -13.34 -17.26 -3.21
C LEU A 99 -14.20 -18.00 -4.25
N HIS A 100 -15.51 -17.79 -4.29
CA HIS A 100 -16.35 -18.36 -5.34
C HIS A 100 -16.00 -17.79 -6.73
N SER A 101 -15.61 -16.51 -6.81
CA SER A 101 -15.16 -15.88 -8.05
C SER A 101 -13.64 -15.90 -8.22
N HIS A 102 -12.89 -16.11 -7.14
CA HIS A 102 -11.44 -16.16 -7.11
C HIS A 102 -10.94 -17.44 -6.44
N PRO A 103 -11.21 -18.63 -7.04
CA PRO A 103 -10.84 -19.89 -6.43
C PRO A 103 -9.31 -20.01 -6.25
N PRO A 104 -8.86 -20.55 -5.10
CA PRO A 104 -7.43 -20.66 -4.79
C PRO A 104 -6.64 -21.49 -5.80
N GLU A 105 -7.27 -22.49 -6.44
CA GLU A 105 -6.65 -23.34 -7.47
C GLU A 105 -6.31 -22.54 -8.73
N LYS A 106 -6.95 -21.40 -8.93
CA LYS A 106 -6.70 -20.52 -10.08
C LYS A 106 -5.78 -19.37 -9.73
N PHE A 107 -6.05 -18.66 -8.64
CA PHE A 107 -5.39 -17.40 -8.30
C PHE A 107 -4.36 -17.54 -7.18
N GLY A 108 -4.47 -18.56 -6.32
CA GLY A 108 -3.66 -18.68 -5.11
C GLY A 108 -4.08 -17.66 -4.02
N CYS A 109 -3.27 -17.60 -3.00
CA CYS A 109 -3.46 -16.74 -1.82
C CYS A 109 -2.51 -15.53 -1.87
N VAL A 110 -1.27 -15.74 -2.29
CA VAL A 110 -0.22 -14.69 -2.25
C VAL A 110 -0.47 -13.57 -3.24
N VAL A 111 -1.24 -13.80 -4.29
CA VAL A 111 -1.63 -12.76 -5.27
C VAL A 111 -2.38 -11.62 -4.58
N CYS A 112 -3.24 -11.96 -3.60
CA CYS A 112 -3.99 -10.97 -2.84
C CYS A 112 -3.32 -10.59 -1.53
N HIS A 113 -2.72 -11.56 -0.83
CA HIS A 113 -2.24 -11.38 0.54
C HIS A 113 -0.73 -11.16 0.66
N GLY A 114 0.06 -11.44 -0.37
CA GLY A 114 1.52 -11.47 -0.24
C GLY A 114 1.96 -12.60 0.67
N GLY A 115 3.03 -12.41 1.43
CA GLY A 115 3.58 -13.42 2.33
C GLY A 115 4.48 -14.45 1.63
N GLY A 116 4.86 -15.48 2.37
CA GLY A 116 5.70 -16.60 1.93
C GLY A 116 4.88 -17.84 1.58
N GLY A 117 4.28 -17.90 0.39
CA GLY A 117 3.35 -18.97 0.00
C GLY A 117 3.86 -20.41 0.15
N ARG A 118 5.19 -20.63 0.09
CA ARG A 118 5.81 -21.96 0.24
C ARG A 118 6.09 -22.38 1.68
N ALA A 119 6.04 -21.43 2.60
CA ALA A 119 6.38 -21.67 3.99
C ALA A 119 5.34 -22.52 4.70
N VAL A 120 5.80 -23.19 5.78
CA VAL A 120 4.97 -24.00 6.67
C VAL A 120 5.07 -23.55 8.12
N THR A 121 5.76 -22.44 8.38
CA THR A 121 5.77 -21.75 9.67
C THR A 121 5.01 -20.44 9.57
N THR A 122 4.33 -20.02 10.63
CA THR A 122 3.56 -18.77 10.63
C THR A 122 4.46 -17.56 10.34
N THR A 123 5.65 -17.53 10.94
CA THR A 123 6.60 -16.42 10.77
C THR A 123 6.99 -16.22 9.30
N GLU A 124 7.40 -17.29 8.62
CA GLU A 124 7.81 -17.22 7.21
C GLU A 124 6.61 -17.03 6.28
N ALA A 125 5.50 -17.74 6.52
CA ALA A 125 4.29 -17.62 5.72
C ALA A 125 3.72 -16.20 5.73
N HIS A 126 3.81 -15.52 6.88
CA HIS A 126 3.34 -14.15 7.04
C HIS A 126 4.40 -13.09 6.69
N GLY A 127 5.56 -13.50 6.15
CA GLY A 127 6.61 -12.60 5.70
C GLY A 127 7.33 -11.86 6.83
N GLN A 128 7.43 -12.49 8.01
CA GLN A 128 8.10 -11.96 9.21
C GLN A 128 9.47 -12.58 9.46
N GLY A 129 9.94 -13.48 8.59
CA GLY A 129 11.25 -14.15 8.71
C GLY A 129 12.40 -13.28 8.22
N ASP A 130 13.63 -13.80 8.37
CA ASP A 130 14.90 -13.13 8.04
C ASP A 130 15.13 -12.96 6.51
N GLY A 131 14.26 -13.49 5.68
CA GLY A 131 14.30 -13.34 4.21
C GLY A 131 13.77 -12.01 3.70
N PRO A 132 13.73 -11.81 2.36
CA PRO A 132 13.10 -10.63 1.76
C PRO A 132 11.68 -10.49 2.30
N SER A 133 11.48 -9.48 3.12
CA SER A 133 10.22 -9.27 3.84
C SER A 133 9.11 -8.89 2.86
N ASN A 134 8.16 -9.79 2.65
CA ASN A 134 6.90 -9.53 1.99
C ASN A 134 5.76 -9.75 3.00
N PRO A 135 5.55 -8.80 3.93
CA PRO A 135 4.58 -8.96 5.01
C PRO A 135 3.17 -9.16 4.47
N LEU A 136 2.42 -10.02 5.16
CA LEU A 136 1.05 -10.32 4.81
C LEU A 136 0.19 -9.06 4.73
N ILE A 137 -0.52 -8.91 3.62
CA ILE A 137 -1.49 -7.83 3.38
C ILE A 137 -2.86 -8.26 3.90
N LYS A 138 -3.49 -7.41 4.71
CA LYS A 138 -4.83 -7.65 5.28
C LYS A 138 -5.61 -6.36 5.46
N GLY A 139 -6.91 -6.49 5.74
CA GLY A 139 -7.80 -5.34 5.92
C GLY A 139 -7.88 -4.48 4.65
N GLU A 140 -7.90 -3.17 4.80
CA GLU A 140 -8.04 -2.25 3.67
C GLU A 140 -6.86 -2.28 2.68
N TYR A 141 -5.67 -2.73 3.11
CA TYR A 141 -4.51 -2.89 2.22
C TYR A 141 -4.76 -3.85 1.05
N ILE A 142 -5.69 -4.80 1.21
CA ILE A 142 -6.14 -5.72 0.15
C ILE A 142 -6.63 -4.97 -1.09
N GLN A 143 -7.14 -3.75 -0.95
CA GLN A 143 -7.63 -2.94 -2.07
C GLN A 143 -6.54 -2.70 -3.13
N ALA A 144 -5.26 -2.64 -2.72
CA ALA A 144 -4.15 -2.53 -3.67
C ALA A 144 -4.06 -3.78 -4.58
N ALA A 145 -4.21 -4.98 -4.02
CA ALA A 145 -4.19 -6.22 -4.78
C ALA A 145 -5.38 -6.32 -5.75
N CYS A 146 -6.58 -5.96 -5.30
CA CYS A 146 -7.76 -5.89 -6.16
C CYS A 146 -7.54 -4.93 -7.33
N TYR A 147 -7.04 -3.73 -7.03
CA TYR A 147 -6.79 -2.68 -8.02
C TYR A 147 -5.76 -3.12 -9.06
N ASN A 148 -4.74 -3.85 -8.66
CA ASN A 148 -3.68 -4.32 -9.55
C ASN A 148 -4.18 -5.24 -10.67
N CYS A 149 -5.28 -5.96 -10.48
CA CYS A 149 -5.88 -6.81 -11.50
C CYS A 149 -7.07 -6.15 -12.21
N HIS A 150 -7.89 -5.42 -11.48
CA HIS A 150 -9.17 -4.89 -11.98
C HIS A 150 -9.12 -3.43 -12.41
N GLY A 151 -8.12 -2.65 -11.97
CA GLY A 151 -8.08 -1.21 -12.20
C GLY A 151 -9.21 -0.45 -11.48
N SER A 152 -9.42 0.80 -11.85
CA SER A 152 -10.43 1.67 -11.24
C SER A 152 -11.84 1.48 -11.80
N GLU A 153 -11.97 0.95 -13.01
CA GLU A 153 -13.25 0.91 -13.74
C GLU A 153 -14.06 -0.37 -13.51
N ALA A 154 -13.38 -1.48 -13.17
CA ALA A 154 -14.00 -2.80 -13.06
C ALA A 154 -14.48 -3.16 -11.64
N LEU A 155 -14.17 -2.34 -10.63
CA LEU A 155 -14.52 -2.61 -9.23
C LEU A 155 -15.52 -1.62 -8.68
N PRO A 156 -16.41 -2.06 -7.76
CA PRO A 156 -17.22 -1.13 -6.97
C PRO A 156 -16.33 -0.11 -6.25
N ILE A 157 -16.78 1.14 -6.15
CA ILE A 157 -16.05 2.23 -5.48
C ILE A 157 -15.58 1.82 -4.08
N GLN A 158 -16.35 1.02 -3.36
CA GLN A 158 -15.99 0.53 -2.02
C GLN A 158 -14.72 -0.34 -2.01
N ALA A 159 -14.49 -1.11 -3.08
CA ALA A 159 -13.32 -2.01 -3.19
C ALA A 159 -12.04 -1.27 -3.59
N THR A 160 -12.12 0.00 -3.99
CA THR A 160 -10.97 0.82 -4.41
C THR A 160 -10.90 2.17 -3.72
N SER A 161 -11.79 2.43 -2.76
CA SER A 161 -11.94 3.75 -2.12
C SER A 161 -10.64 4.25 -1.48
N ALA A 162 -9.87 3.38 -0.81
CA ALA A 162 -8.59 3.75 -0.21
C ALA A 162 -7.52 4.07 -1.27
N VAL A 163 -7.50 3.35 -2.39
CA VAL A 163 -6.60 3.65 -3.53
C VAL A 163 -6.90 5.04 -4.09
N ILE A 164 -8.18 5.35 -4.29
CA ILE A 164 -8.62 6.65 -4.81
C ILE A 164 -8.25 7.77 -3.84
N ARG A 165 -8.55 7.61 -2.53
CA ARG A 165 -8.16 8.59 -1.51
C ARG A 165 -6.64 8.76 -1.43
N GLY A 166 -5.87 7.67 -1.49
CA GLY A 166 -4.41 7.71 -1.48
C GLY A 166 -3.86 8.50 -2.66
N ARG A 167 -4.38 8.28 -3.87
CA ARG A 167 -4.02 9.06 -5.06
C ARG A 167 -4.33 10.54 -4.90
N GLN A 168 -5.52 10.87 -4.37
CA GLN A 168 -5.91 12.26 -4.10
C GLN A 168 -4.97 12.92 -3.07
N LEU A 169 -4.55 12.18 -2.04
CA LEU A 169 -3.61 12.68 -1.03
C LEU A 169 -2.21 12.89 -1.62
N VAL A 170 -1.71 11.99 -2.48
CA VAL A 170 -0.43 12.17 -3.20
C VAL A 170 -0.44 13.46 -4.01
N ASN A 171 -1.55 13.76 -4.70
CA ASN A 171 -1.72 15.02 -5.43
C ASN A 171 -1.85 16.21 -4.47
N ARG A 172 -2.67 16.09 -3.43
CA ARG A 172 -2.91 17.16 -2.45
C ARG A 172 -1.64 17.60 -1.71
N TYR A 173 -0.80 16.64 -1.34
CA TYR A 173 0.47 16.91 -0.66
C TYR A 173 1.63 17.11 -1.64
N MET A 174 1.32 17.17 -2.95
CA MET A 174 2.28 17.46 -4.03
C MET A 174 3.51 16.55 -4.02
N CYS A 175 3.34 15.28 -3.70
CA CYS A 175 4.44 14.32 -3.66
C CYS A 175 5.21 14.26 -4.99
N MET A 176 4.49 14.41 -6.11
CA MET A 176 5.05 14.49 -7.46
C MET A 176 5.86 15.78 -7.73
N GLY A 177 5.87 16.74 -6.82
CA GLY A 177 6.78 17.88 -6.91
C GLY A 177 8.25 17.48 -6.78
N CYS A 178 8.52 16.40 -6.04
CA CYS A 178 9.86 15.83 -5.86
C CYS A 178 10.02 14.46 -6.52
N HIS A 179 8.93 13.65 -6.53
CA HIS A 179 8.95 12.28 -7.04
C HIS A 179 8.37 12.18 -8.45
N GLN A 180 8.83 11.18 -9.18
CA GLN A 180 8.31 10.82 -10.49
C GLN A 180 7.38 9.60 -10.36
N ILE A 181 6.26 9.59 -11.12
CA ILE A 181 5.37 8.45 -11.31
C ILE A 181 5.03 8.37 -12.80
N ASP A 182 5.28 7.26 -13.44
CA ASP A 182 5.04 7.00 -14.87
C ASP A 182 5.63 8.10 -15.80
N GLY A 183 6.83 8.56 -15.47
CA GLY A 183 7.54 9.56 -16.23
C GLY A 183 7.07 11.01 -15.99
N ALA A 184 6.08 11.24 -15.13
CA ALA A 184 5.61 12.56 -14.77
C ALA A 184 6.04 12.93 -13.35
N GLY A 185 6.46 14.18 -13.12
CA GLY A 185 6.85 14.71 -11.82
C GLY A 185 8.30 15.16 -11.72
N GLY A 186 8.73 15.50 -10.49
CA GLY A 186 10.08 15.96 -10.18
C GLY A 186 11.09 14.81 -10.10
N GLN A 187 12.38 15.17 -10.10
CA GLN A 187 13.51 14.22 -10.03
C GLN A 187 14.37 14.41 -8.76
N GLU A 188 13.91 15.21 -7.81
CA GLU A 188 14.60 15.43 -6.54
C GLU A 188 14.50 14.23 -5.59
N GLY A 189 13.41 13.48 -5.68
CA GLY A 189 13.19 12.21 -4.98
C GLY A 189 13.26 11.02 -5.93
N PRO A 190 13.31 9.80 -5.40
CA PRO A 190 13.32 8.58 -6.23
C PRO A 190 12.02 8.46 -7.04
N ASP A 191 12.13 7.78 -8.19
CA ASP A 191 10.98 7.37 -9.01
C ASP A 191 10.14 6.36 -8.24
N LEU A 192 8.84 6.62 -8.14
CA LEU A 192 7.87 5.79 -7.42
C LEU A 192 7.08 4.86 -8.35
N SER A 193 7.31 4.89 -9.66
CA SER A 193 6.54 4.12 -10.65
C SER A 193 6.49 2.61 -10.35
N ALA A 194 7.52 2.07 -9.71
CA ALA A 194 7.62 0.65 -9.36
C ALA A 194 7.66 0.38 -7.84
N VAL A 195 7.44 1.40 -7.01
CA VAL A 195 7.67 1.33 -5.56
C VAL A 195 6.85 0.24 -4.86
N GLY A 196 5.66 -0.07 -5.34
CA GLY A 196 4.81 -1.13 -4.81
C GLY A 196 5.32 -2.55 -5.10
N SER A 197 6.28 -2.72 -6.04
CA SER A 197 7.01 -3.97 -6.27
C SER A 197 8.32 -4.03 -5.48
N GLU A 198 8.87 -2.89 -5.10
CA GLU A 198 10.19 -2.76 -4.48
C GLU A 198 10.14 -2.68 -2.95
N ARG A 199 9.04 -2.19 -2.42
CA ARG A 199 8.89 -1.92 -0.99
C ARG A 199 7.62 -2.55 -0.42
N SER A 200 7.75 -3.12 0.78
CA SER A 200 6.59 -3.65 1.50
C SER A 200 5.68 -2.53 2.02
N TRP A 201 4.41 -2.86 2.27
CA TRP A 201 3.46 -1.91 2.86
C TRP A 201 3.95 -1.37 4.20
N LEU A 202 4.61 -2.19 5.00
CA LEU A 202 5.15 -1.81 6.31
C LEU A 202 6.26 -0.77 6.17
N TRP A 203 7.17 -0.99 5.22
CA TRP A 203 8.23 -0.03 4.93
C TRP A 203 7.68 1.29 4.43
N LEU A 204 6.72 1.25 3.48
CA LEU A 204 6.08 2.45 2.92
C LEU A 204 5.36 3.24 4.01
N TYR A 205 4.60 2.56 4.86
CA TYR A 205 3.91 3.19 6.00
C TYR A 205 4.90 3.86 6.96
N ALA A 206 5.96 3.16 7.35
CA ALA A 206 6.98 3.68 8.25
C ALA A 206 7.74 4.87 7.64
N HIS A 207 8.07 4.80 6.35
CA HIS A 207 8.73 5.88 5.62
C HIS A 207 7.85 7.13 5.53
N LEU A 208 6.56 7.00 5.24
CA LEU A 208 5.62 8.12 5.22
C LEU A 208 5.40 8.73 6.61
N ALA A 209 5.38 7.90 7.64
CA ALA A 209 5.23 8.36 9.02
C ALA A 209 6.48 9.11 9.53
N ARG A 210 7.66 8.59 9.23
CA ARG A 210 8.96 9.13 9.63
C ARG A 210 10.05 8.63 8.66
N PRO A 211 10.39 9.39 7.62
CA PRO A 211 11.31 8.94 6.55
C PRO A 211 12.64 8.42 7.06
N GLU A 212 13.25 9.10 8.04
CA GLU A 212 14.55 8.74 8.62
C GLU A 212 14.52 7.41 9.40
N SER A 213 13.34 6.93 9.83
CA SER A 213 13.23 5.69 10.62
C SER A 213 13.60 4.43 9.82
N VAL A 214 13.48 4.48 8.50
CA VAL A 214 13.76 3.36 7.59
C VAL A 214 14.75 3.72 6.48
N THR A 215 15.09 5.01 6.34
CA THR A 215 16.07 5.51 5.37
C THR A 215 16.96 6.55 6.06
N VAL A 216 18.10 6.12 6.53
CA VAL A 216 19.08 7.00 7.21
C VAL A 216 19.52 8.11 6.24
N GLY A 217 19.47 9.36 6.71
CA GLY A 217 19.83 10.52 5.91
C GLY A 217 18.79 10.93 4.86
N SER A 218 17.55 10.44 4.99
CA SER A 218 16.45 10.86 4.10
C SER A 218 16.24 12.37 4.16
N THR A 219 16.17 13.01 2.99
CA THR A 219 15.84 14.44 2.84
C THR A 219 14.35 14.65 2.63
N MET A 220 13.55 13.59 2.58
CA MET A 220 12.10 13.69 2.46
C MET A 220 11.53 14.38 3.70
N PRO A 221 10.72 15.45 3.55
CA PRO A 221 10.14 16.14 4.69
C PRO A 221 9.08 15.27 5.40
N VAL A 222 8.93 15.49 6.71
CA VAL A 222 7.83 14.87 7.47
C VAL A 222 6.55 15.65 7.21
N PHE A 223 5.57 14.99 6.58
CA PHE A 223 4.26 15.58 6.31
C PHE A 223 3.32 15.39 7.50
N PRO A 224 2.44 16.37 7.81
CA PRO A 224 1.46 16.27 8.90
C PRO A 224 0.28 15.37 8.49
N LEU A 225 0.56 14.11 8.20
CA LEU A 225 -0.41 13.12 7.80
C LEU A 225 -1.03 12.41 9.02
N SER A 226 -2.33 12.20 9.01
CA SER A 226 -2.98 11.30 9.94
C SER A 226 -2.63 9.83 9.63
N ARG A 227 -2.83 8.94 10.59
CA ARG A 227 -2.61 7.49 10.39
C ARG A 227 -3.42 6.93 9.22
N ASP A 228 -4.67 7.39 9.05
CA ASP A 228 -5.52 6.97 7.95
C ASP A 228 -5.03 7.52 6.60
N GLN A 229 -4.54 8.75 6.56
CA GLN A 229 -3.95 9.31 5.35
C GLN A 229 -2.66 8.58 4.95
N ILE A 230 -1.79 8.25 5.91
CA ILE A 230 -0.60 7.42 5.65
C ILE A 230 -1.01 6.07 5.10
N LYS A 231 -2.03 5.42 5.70
CA LYS A 231 -2.57 4.14 5.22
C LYS A 231 -3.08 4.25 3.78
N ASP A 232 -3.91 5.24 3.47
CA ASP A 232 -4.47 5.43 2.15
C ASP A 232 -3.38 5.69 1.09
N ILE A 233 -2.38 6.55 1.40
CA ILE A 233 -1.22 6.78 0.52
C ILE A 233 -0.45 5.47 0.33
N THR A 234 -0.19 4.72 1.40
CA THR A 234 0.50 3.43 1.31
C THR A 234 -0.23 2.46 0.38
N ILE A 235 -1.56 2.36 0.51
CA ILE A 235 -2.39 1.51 -0.36
C ILE A 235 -2.28 1.93 -1.82
N TYR A 236 -2.30 3.23 -2.09
CA TYR A 236 -2.09 3.72 -3.46
C TYR A 236 -0.68 3.40 -3.98
N LEU A 237 0.37 3.64 -3.19
CA LEU A 237 1.74 3.34 -3.60
C LEU A 237 1.96 1.85 -3.89
N LEU A 238 1.28 0.96 -3.19
CA LEU A 238 1.30 -0.49 -3.46
C LEU A 238 0.72 -0.87 -4.82
N THR A 239 -0.06 0.01 -5.46
CA THR A 239 -0.56 -0.19 -6.83
C THR A 239 0.47 0.17 -7.90
N LEU A 240 1.53 0.89 -7.55
CA LEU A 240 2.58 1.33 -8.47
C LEU A 240 3.63 0.24 -8.64
N ARG A 241 3.50 -0.60 -9.68
CA ARG A 241 4.32 -1.80 -9.88
C ARG A 241 5.24 -1.76 -11.09
N GLY A 242 5.42 -0.58 -11.71
CA GLY A 242 6.25 -0.41 -12.91
C GLY A 242 5.72 -1.25 -14.06
N GLY A 243 5.50 -0.72 -15.22
CA GLY A 243 5.12 -1.31 -16.52
C GLY A 243 4.89 -2.83 -16.70
N VAL A 244 4.67 -3.59 -15.64
CA VAL A 244 4.16 -4.96 -15.73
C VAL A 244 2.76 -4.85 -16.29
N GLN A 245 2.63 -5.05 -17.61
CA GLN A 245 1.35 -5.17 -18.28
C GLN A 245 0.59 -6.32 -17.61
N GLN A 246 -0.28 -5.96 -16.69
CA GLN A 246 -1.22 -6.93 -16.13
C GLN A 246 -2.30 -7.19 -17.18
N PRO A 247 -2.76 -8.44 -17.35
CA PRO A 247 -3.85 -8.75 -18.26
C PRO A 247 -5.08 -7.93 -17.84
N GLY A 248 -5.47 -6.97 -18.69
CA GLY A 248 -6.60 -6.08 -18.45
C GLY A 248 -6.26 -4.60 -18.25
N HIS A 249 -5.01 -4.24 -18.01
CA HIS A 249 -4.55 -2.87 -18.14
C HIS A 249 -4.14 -2.59 -19.58
N THR A 250 -5.03 -2.06 -20.37
CA THR A 250 -4.61 -1.13 -21.40
C THR A 250 -4.11 0.10 -20.64
N SER A 251 -2.79 0.20 -20.50
CA SER A 251 -2.16 1.47 -20.18
C SER A 251 -2.45 2.42 -21.34
N ALA A 252 -3.63 3.03 -21.33
CA ALA A 252 -3.74 4.33 -21.95
C ALA A 252 -2.66 5.17 -21.24
N PRO A 253 -1.71 5.78 -21.97
CA PRO A 253 -0.81 6.70 -21.34
C PRO A 253 -1.69 7.70 -20.60
N MET A 254 -1.62 7.70 -19.27
CA MET A 254 -2.20 8.77 -18.50
C MET A 254 -1.37 9.99 -18.88
N ASN A 255 -1.80 10.66 -19.95
CA ASN A 255 -1.27 11.94 -20.29
C ASN A 255 -1.35 12.77 -19.01
N SER A 256 -0.26 13.43 -18.70
CA SER A 256 -0.07 14.30 -17.55
C SER A 256 -1.29 15.21 -17.28
N ALA A 257 -2.08 15.55 -18.31
CA ALA A 257 -3.34 16.25 -18.23
C ALA A 257 -4.44 15.53 -17.40
N GLY A 258 -4.53 14.20 -17.43
CA GLY A 258 -5.55 13.44 -16.67
C GLY A 258 -5.22 13.33 -15.17
N LEU A 259 -3.94 13.19 -14.81
CA LEU A 259 -3.48 13.20 -13.41
C LEU A 259 -3.60 14.58 -12.76
N ILE A 260 -3.36 15.61 -13.54
CA ILE A 260 -3.38 17.01 -13.11
C ILE A 260 -4.83 17.51 -12.95
N SER A 261 -5.75 17.11 -13.84
CA SER A 261 -7.16 17.50 -13.71
C SER A 261 -7.85 16.86 -12.49
N ALA A 262 -7.48 15.63 -12.09
CA ALA A 262 -8.01 14.98 -10.89
C ALA A 262 -7.42 15.56 -9.59
N GLY A 263 -6.17 16.04 -9.61
CA GLY A 263 -5.54 16.72 -8.46
C GLY A 263 -6.06 18.15 -8.25
N LEU A 264 -6.35 18.84 -9.36
CA LEU A 264 -6.92 20.17 -9.34
C LEU A 264 -8.40 20.21 -8.97
N SER A 265 -9.16 19.10 -9.12
CA SER A 265 -10.53 19.06 -8.60
C SER A 265 -10.58 19.14 -7.06
N GLY A 266 -9.60 18.55 -6.34
CA GLY A 266 -9.49 18.75 -4.89
C GLY A 266 -8.98 20.13 -4.49
N ALA A 267 -8.10 20.74 -5.29
CA ALA A 267 -7.65 22.12 -5.11
C ALA A 267 -8.70 23.13 -5.64
N ALA A 268 -9.53 22.73 -6.60
CA ALA A 268 -10.63 23.51 -7.11
C ALA A 268 -11.80 23.64 -6.11
N GLU A 269 -11.93 22.67 -5.18
CA GLU A 269 -12.90 22.77 -4.07
C GLU A 269 -12.33 23.52 -2.86
N ALA A 270 -11.01 23.51 -2.67
CA ALA A 270 -10.36 24.31 -1.64
C ALA A 270 -10.38 25.80 -2.02
N GLY A 271 -11.20 26.57 -1.32
CA GLY A 271 -11.32 28.02 -1.55
C GLY A 271 -12.29 28.43 -2.66
N ARG A 272 -13.12 27.49 -3.13
CA ARG A 272 -14.19 27.81 -4.09
C ARG A 272 -15.34 28.52 -3.38
N GLU A 273 -15.53 29.79 -3.69
CA GLU A 273 -16.72 30.55 -3.30
C GLU A 273 -17.66 30.66 -4.51
N THR A 274 -18.92 30.25 -4.36
CA THR A 274 -19.94 30.41 -5.40
C THR A 274 -20.71 31.71 -5.15
N SER A 275 -20.41 32.72 -5.92
CA SER A 275 -21.19 33.96 -5.97
C SER A 275 -21.91 34.06 -7.31
N GLY A 276 -23.12 33.49 -7.40
CA GLY A 276 -24.03 33.65 -8.54
C GLY A 276 -23.81 32.64 -9.70
N PRO A 277 -24.75 32.57 -10.65
CA PRO A 277 -24.70 31.62 -11.74
C PRO A 277 -23.56 31.94 -12.73
N GLY A 278 -22.49 31.15 -12.68
CA GLY A 278 -21.45 31.10 -13.72
C GLY A 278 -20.06 31.62 -13.36
N MET A 279 -19.82 32.22 -12.19
CA MET A 279 -18.51 32.74 -11.83
C MET A 279 -17.95 31.99 -10.62
N VAL A 280 -16.88 31.24 -10.83
CA VAL A 280 -16.10 30.56 -9.75
C VAL A 280 -15.03 31.54 -9.30
N THR A 281 -15.10 32.00 -8.05
CA THR A 281 -14.04 32.76 -7.41
C THR A 281 -13.26 31.85 -6.47
N TYR A 282 -11.97 32.08 -6.31
CA TYR A 282 -11.11 31.32 -5.42
C TYR A 282 -10.60 32.21 -4.29
N ASP A 283 -10.68 31.71 -3.05
CA ASP A 283 -9.93 32.29 -1.93
C ASP A 283 -8.44 31.87 -2.04
N GLY A 284 -7.58 32.84 -2.31
CA GLY A 284 -6.14 32.60 -2.52
C GLY A 284 -5.44 32.02 -1.29
N LYS A 285 -5.90 32.33 -0.05
CA LYS A 285 -5.35 31.74 1.17
C LYS A 285 -5.76 30.29 1.33
N ALA A 286 -7.04 29.99 1.15
CA ALA A 286 -7.54 28.62 1.20
C ALA A 286 -6.91 27.78 0.09
N LEU A 287 -6.70 28.35 -1.10
CA LEU A 287 -6.00 27.72 -2.21
C LEU A 287 -4.52 27.46 -1.87
N PHE A 288 -3.82 28.40 -1.23
CA PHE A 288 -2.44 28.24 -0.77
C PHE A 288 -2.30 27.09 0.25
N ASP A 289 -3.18 27.05 1.23
CA ASP A 289 -3.22 25.99 2.23
C ASP A 289 -3.67 24.64 1.61
N GLY A 290 -4.69 24.65 0.74
CA GLY A 290 -5.29 23.46 0.15
C GLY A 290 -4.49 22.85 -1.01
N ALA A 291 -3.76 23.65 -1.78
CA ALA A 291 -2.87 23.20 -2.83
C ALA A 291 -1.48 22.76 -2.29
N GLY A 292 -1.27 22.81 -0.98
CA GLY A 292 -0.05 22.30 -0.36
C GLY A 292 1.16 23.23 -0.41
N CYS A 293 1.01 24.50 -0.85
CA CYS A 293 2.12 25.46 -0.90
C CYS A 293 2.80 25.61 0.46
N ILE A 294 1.99 25.57 1.54
CA ILE A 294 2.44 25.66 2.94
C ILE A 294 3.36 24.49 3.33
N MET A 295 3.38 23.39 2.59
CA MET A 295 4.21 22.24 2.89
C MET A 295 5.70 22.52 2.63
N CYS A 296 5.99 23.26 1.57
CA CYS A 296 7.34 23.65 1.20
C CYS A 296 7.70 25.04 1.72
N HIS A 297 6.76 25.98 1.72
CA HIS A 297 6.94 27.37 2.09
C HIS A 297 6.41 27.66 3.49
N SER A 298 7.06 28.60 4.19
CA SER A 298 6.59 29.07 5.49
C SER A 298 6.01 30.49 5.40
N ILE A 299 4.94 30.74 6.17
CA ILE A 299 4.37 32.05 6.45
C ILE A 299 4.35 32.25 7.97
N GLY A 300 5.12 33.19 8.47
CA GLY A 300 5.33 33.36 9.89
C GLY A 300 6.05 32.12 10.49
N ARG A 301 5.37 31.48 11.44
CA ARG A 301 5.84 30.26 12.10
C ARG A 301 5.22 28.97 11.56
N ARG A 302 4.32 29.06 10.58
CA ARG A 302 3.63 27.93 9.95
C ARG A 302 4.29 27.57 8.63
N GLY A 303 4.44 26.30 8.37
CA GLY A 303 4.84 25.75 7.07
C GLY A 303 6.20 25.09 7.05
N GLY A 304 6.56 24.60 5.85
CA GLY A 304 7.81 23.92 5.55
C GLY A 304 8.99 24.87 5.38
N GLN A 305 10.19 24.30 5.33
CA GLN A 305 11.45 25.02 5.15
C GLN A 305 12.19 24.56 3.86
N VAL A 306 11.54 23.78 3.03
CA VAL A 306 12.10 23.30 1.76
C VAL A 306 12.20 24.45 0.74
N GLY A 307 11.17 25.27 0.69
CA GLY A 307 11.13 26.50 -0.11
C GLY A 307 11.41 27.74 0.75
N PRO A 308 11.62 28.90 0.10
CA PRO A 308 11.84 30.15 0.82
C PRO A 308 10.62 30.55 1.65
N ALA A 309 10.87 31.25 2.78
CA ALA A 309 9.82 31.86 3.57
C ALA A 309 9.08 32.96 2.79
N LEU A 310 7.75 32.86 2.77
CA LEU A 310 6.88 33.76 2.02
C LEU A 310 6.23 34.84 2.90
N THR A 311 6.58 34.92 4.20
CA THR A 311 6.01 35.85 5.18
C THR A 311 5.95 37.30 4.66
N TYR A 312 6.95 37.71 3.92
CA TYR A 312 7.08 39.08 3.39
C TYR A 312 7.25 39.10 1.86
N ILE A 313 6.71 38.12 1.16
CA ILE A 313 6.93 37.96 -0.28
C ILE A 313 6.36 39.13 -1.10
N GLY A 314 5.22 39.68 -0.68
CA GLY A 314 4.58 40.84 -1.33
C GLY A 314 5.36 42.15 -1.16
N ARG A 315 6.43 42.18 -0.34
CA ARG A 315 7.40 43.31 -0.32
C ARG A 315 8.56 43.09 -1.29
N LYS A 316 8.84 41.82 -1.62
CA LYS A 316 10.02 41.42 -2.43
C LYS A 316 9.71 41.27 -3.90
N ARG A 317 8.44 40.95 -4.24
CA ARG A 317 7.98 40.68 -5.60
C ARG A 317 6.63 41.33 -5.85
N ASP A 318 6.46 41.86 -7.01
CA ASP A 318 5.17 42.40 -7.45
C ASP A 318 4.23 41.30 -7.96
N ALA A 319 2.98 41.67 -8.24
CA ALA A 319 1.94 40.75 -8.71
C ALA A 319 2.33 40.06 -10.03
N LYS A 320 2.98 40.80 -10.94
CA LYS A 320 3.37 40.27 -12.25
C LYS A 320 4.47 39.19 -12.13
N ASP A 321 5.45 39.46 -11.28
CA ASP A 321 6.52 38.52 -10.98
C ASP A 321 5.98 37.24 -10.30
N LEU A 322 5.07 37.40 -9.33
CA LEU A 322 4.44 36.28 -8.64
C LEU A 322 3.59 35.43 -9.59
N ALA A 323 2.79 36.05 -10.45
CA ALA A 323 1.97 35.36 -11.43
C ALA A 323 2.84 34.54 -12.41
N ARG A 324 3.94 35.15 -12.92
CA ARG A 324 4.89 34.45 -13.80
C ARG A 324 5.53 33.26 -13.11
N LEU A 325 5.96 33.43 -11.88
CA LEU A 325 6.58 32.38 -11.06
C LEU A 325 5.62 31.22 -10.75
N LEU A 326 4.36 31.51 -10.49
CA LEU A 326 3.32 30.51 -10.27
C LEU A 326 2.92 29.79 -11.56
N HIS A 327 2.99 30.47 -12.71
CA HIS A 327 2.64 29.90 -14.01
C HIS A 327 3.75 29.00 -14.58
N ASN A 328 4.99 29.46 -14.55
CA ASN A 328 6.15 28.72 -15.04
C ASN A 328 7.38 28.99 -14.15
N PRO A 329 7.55 28.19 -13.06
CA PRO A 329 8.61 28.40 -12.10
C PRO A 329 10.02 28.28 -12.70
N GLU A 330 10.24 27.35 -13.64
CA GLU A 330 11.54 27.10 -14.25
C GLU A 330 11.99 28.27 -15.13
N GLU A 331 11.07 28.85 -15.90
CA GLU A 331 11.35 30.04 -16.71
C GLU A 331 11.59 31.28 -15.85
N ALA A 332 10.83 31.41 -14.75
CA ALA A 332 10.91 32.58 -13.85
C ALA A 332 12.14 32.52 -12.93
N LEU A 333 12.62 31.32 -12.60
CA LEU A 333 13.78 31.03 -11.74
C LEU A 333 14.56 29.83 -12.28
N PRO A 334 15.38 30.01 -13.32
CA PRO A 334 16.16 28.92 -13.89
C PRO A 334 17.04 28.22 -12.82
N GLY A 335 16.95 26.89 -12.72
CA GLY A 335 17.58 26.09 -11.66
C GLY A 335 16.89 26.17 -10.30
N GLY A 336 15.74 26.79 -10.21
CA GLY A 336 14.88 26.78 -9.03
C GLY A 336 14.25 25.39 -8.83
N LYS A 337 14.00 25.02 -7.55
CA LYS A 337 13.41 23.72 -7.17
C LYS A 337 11.88 23.78 -7.00
N MET A 338 11.23 24.84 -7.39
CA MET A 338 9.78 24.96 -7.31
C MET A 338 9.13 24.12 -8.43
N PRO A 339 8.25 23.17 -8.11
CA PRO A 339 7.62 22.32 -9.12
C PRO A 339 6.62 23.11 -9.99
N GLN A 340 6.36 22.62 -11.19
CA GLN A 340 5.31 23.12 -12.06
C GLN A 340 3.94 22.84 -11.43
N LEU A 341 3.15 23.86 -11.15
CA LEU A 341 1.90 23.76 -10.39
C LEU A 341 0.64 23.52 -11.22
N ASN A 342 0.72 23.74 -12.55
CA ASN A 342 -0.40 23.61 -13.49
C ASN A 342 -1.70 24.28 -13.01
N LEU A 343 -1.59 25.46 -12.46
CA LEU A 343 -2.71 26.26 -11.99
C LEU A 343 -3.52 26.83 -13.17
N THR A 344 -4.84 26.90 -13.01
CA THR A 344 -5.67 27.69 -13.94
C THR A 344 -5.35 29.18 -13.80
N GLN A 345 -5.71 29.98 -14.80
CA GLN A 345 -5.53 31.42 -14.73
C GLN A 345 -6.19 32.04 -13.49
N GLN A 346 -7.43 31.64 -13.19
CA GLN A 346 -8.17 32.12 -12.02
C GLN A 346 -7.50 31.72 -10.68
N GLN A 347 -6.96 30.52 -10.60
CA GLN A 347 -6.20 30.07 -9.42
C GLN A 347 -4.88 30.83 -9.27
N THR A 348 -4.19 31.08 -10.37
CA THR A 348 -2.97 31.91 -10.38
C THR A 348 -3.25 33.31 -9.92
N GLU A 349 -4.33 33.93 -10.40
CA GLU A 349 -4.78 35.27 -9.99
C GLU A 349 -5.11 35.34 -8.49
N ALA A 350 -5.87 34.36 -7.99
CA ALA A 350 -6.24 34.27 -6.57
C ALA A 350 -5.02 34.08 -5.64
N LEU A 351 -4.10 33.20 -6.00
CA LEU A 351 -2.85 32.99 -5.28
C LEU A 351 -1.97 34.24 -5.32
N THR A 352 -1.84 34.86 -6.48
CA THR A 352 -1.08 36.12 -6.65
C THR A 352 -1.65 37.21 -5.77
N ALA A 353 -2.97 37.38 -5.78
CA ALA A 353 -3.64 38.35 -4.91
C ALA A 353 -3.35 38.10 -3.43
N TYR A 354 -3.44 36.85 -2.98
CA TYR A 354 -3.11 36.49 -1.61
C TYR A 354 -1.64 36.74 -1.26
N LEU A 355 -0.70 36.27 -2.11
CA LEU A 355 0.73 36.40 -1.84
C LEU A 355 1.18 37.87 -1.79
N THR A 356 0.56 38.75 -2.56
CA THR A 356 0.84 40.22 -2.53
C THR A 356 0.40 40.88 -1.21
N THR A 357 -0.55 40.27 -0.46
CA THR A 357 -0.95 40.76 0.88
C THR A 357 0.07 40.47 1.95
N LEU A 358 0.99 39.50 1.72
CA LEU A 358 2.02 39.09 2.67
C LEU A 358 3.18 40.11 2.70
N ARG A 359 3.04 41.15 3.54
CA ARG A 359 3.95 42.29 3.64
C ARG A 359 4.57 42.46 5.00
#